data_3ea28d549698be72e0f8a59c7af667ee
#
_entry.id   3ea28d549698be72e0f8a59c7af667ee
#
_cell.length_a   1.000
_cell.length_b   1.000
_cell.length_c   1.000
_cell.angle_alpha   90.00
_cell.angle_beta   90.00
_cell.angle_gamma   90.00
#
_symmetry.space_group_name_H-M   'P 1'
#
loop_
_entity.id
_entity.type
_entity.pdbx_description
1 polymer ?
#
loop_
_entity_poly.entity_id
_entity_poly.type
_entity_poly.pdbx_seq_one_letter_code
_entity_poly.pdbx_strand_id
1 'polypeptide(L)'
;MTISLKDQVSEAEWQLRVDLAAAYRLVAMFGWDDLVFTHISARIPGPEHHFLINPYGMMFEEITASSLVKIDLNGNKVSDSPYPVNPAGFTIHSAVHQAREDAQCVMHTHSLNGVAISAQRDGILPLSQQATLVLASLGYHDYEGIALNEEEKPRLVANLADNTFLMLRNHGLLTVGANPADAFLSMYIFEATCMIQVKALAGNRELIPIDPAIVDGVKEAAKIVTGGLFGGLAWPGLLRKLDRQNPGYAE
;
A
#
# COMPACT_ATOMS: atom_id res chain seq x y z
N MET A 1 -22.14 -13.06 -27.33
CA MET A 1 -20.91 -13.35 -26.58
C MET A 1 -20.50 -12.05 -25.89
N THR A 2 -20.40 -12.04 -24.58
CA THR A 2 -19.93 -10.87 -23.86
C THR A 2 -18.42 -10.75 -24.09
N ILE A 3 -17.96 -9.62 -24.61
CA ILE A 3 -16.53 -9.36 -24.83
C ILE A 3 -15.85 -9.33 -23.45
N SER A 4 -14.73 -10.03 -23.30
CA SER A 4 -13.96 -10.02 -22.04
C SER A 4 -13.47 -8.61 -21.74
N LEU A 5 -13.40 -8.20 -20.45
CA LEU A 5 -12.82 -6.92 -20.08
C LEU A 5 -11.37 -6.77 -20.57
N LYS A 6 -10.63 -7.88 -20.59
CA LYS A 6 -9.26 -7.95 -21.12
C LYS A 6 -9.17 -7.45 -22.56
N ASP A 7 -10.19 -7.74 -23.37
CA ASP A 7 -10.23 -7.34 -24.80
C ASP A 7 -10.73 -5.89 -24.99
N GLN A 8 -11.18 -5.22 -23.90
CA GLN A 8 -11.75 -3.86 -23.91
C GLN A 8 -10.78 -2.80 -23.39
N VAL A 9 -9.68 -3.21 -22.76
CA VAL A 9 -8.69 -2.31 -22.15
C VAL A 9 -7.33 -2.46 -22.82
N SER A 10 -6.42 -1.51 -22.63
CA SER A 10 -5.05 -1.63 -23.13
C SER A 10 -4.30 -2.75 -22.41
N GLU A 11 -3.28 -3.30 -23.06
CA GLU A 11 -2.39 -4.30 -22.43
C GLU A 11 -1.75 -3.78 -21.14
N ALA A 12 -1.36 -2.50 -21.13
CA ALA A 12 -0.79 -1.85 -19.94
C ALA A 12 -1.81 -1.75 -18.78
N GLU A 13 -3.07 -1.39 -19.07
CA GLU A 13 -4.13 -1.41 -18.06
C GLU A 13 -4.41 -2.83 -17.58
N TRP A 14 -4.46 -3.81 -18.48
CA TRP A 14 -4.70 -5.20 -18.07
C TRP A 14 -3.61 -5.74 -17.16
N GLN A 15 -2.33 -5.52 -17.51
CA GLN A 15 -1.22 -5.93 -16.65
C GLN A 15 -1.28 -5.26 -15.28
N LEU A 16 -1.60 -3.97 -15.22
CA LEU A 16 -1.79 -3.25 -13.96
C LEU A 16 -2.91 -3.85 -13.12
N ARG A 17 -4.03 -4.27 -13.75
CA ARG A 17 -5.14 -4.96 -13.08
C ARG A 17 -4.70 -6.29 -12.47
N VAL A 18 -3.92 -7.06 -13.21
CA VAL A 18 -3.37 -8.34 -12.74
C VAL A 18 -2.46 -8.12 -11.53
N ASP A 19 -1.52 -7.17 -11.62
CA ASP A 19 -0.59 -6.89 -10.53
C ASP A 19 -1.30 -6.32 -9.29
N LEU A 20 -2.31 -5.46 -9.49
CA LEU A 20 -3.07 -4.91 -8.38
C LEU A 20 -3.95 -5.97 -7.70
N ALA A 21 -4.61 -6.85 -8.46
CA ALA A 21 -5.37 -7.97 -7.92
C ALA A 21 -4.46 -8.94 -7.13
N ALA A 22 -3.27 -9.22 -7.67
CA ALA A 22 -2.26 -10.00 -6.96
C ALA A 22 -1.85 -9.34 -5.63
N ALA A 23 -1.65 -8.01 -5.62
CA ALA A 23 -1.31 -7.26 -4.40
C ALA A 23 -2.41 -7.41 -3.33
N TYR A 24 -3.69 -7.29 -3.69
CA TYR A 24 -4.82 -7.51 -2.78
C TYR A 24 -4.79 -8.91 -2.15
N ARG A 25 -4.68 -9.95 -2.99
CA ARG A 25 -4.64 -11.34 -2.50
C ARG A 25 -3.39 -11.61 -1.64
N LEU A 26 -2.26 -11.00 -1.96
CA LEU A 26 -1.07 -11.08 -1.12
C LEU A 26 -1.27 -10.41 0.23
N VAL A 27 -1.92 -9.24 0.30
CA VAL A 27 -2.26 -8.57 1.56
C VAL A 27 -3.12 -9.48 2.44
N ALA A 28 -4.16 -10.12 1.89
CA ALA A 28 -4.97 -11.11 2.61
C ALA A 28 -4.13 -12.33 3.01
N MET A 29 -3.30 -12.86 2.13
CA MET A 29 -2.42 -14.01 2.44
C MET A 29 -1.45 -13.73 3.58
N PHE A 30 -1.01 -12.49 3.76
CA PHE A 30 -0.15 -12.08 4.88
C PHE A 30 -0.95 -11.66 6.14
N GLY A 31 -2.30 -11.62 6.08
CA GLY A 31 -3.17 -11.24 7.19
C GLY A 31 -3.09 -9.76 7.54
N TRP A 32 -2.95 -8.89 6.54
CA TRP A 32 -2.89 -7.43 6.73
C TRP A 32 -4.18 -6.72 6.29
N ASP A 33 -5.13 -7.45 5.74
CA ASP A 33 -6.47 -6.97 5.45
C ASP A 33 -7.28 -6.74 6.73
N ASP A 34 -8.30 -5.92 6.63
CA ASP A 34 -9.32 -5.70 7.66
C ASP A 34 -10.69 -5.89 7.01
N LEU A 35 -11.03 -7.14 6.69
CA LEU A 35 -12.21 -7.52 5.92
C LEU A 35 -12.27 -6.73 4.60
N VAL A 36 -13.18 -5.75 4.52
CA VAL A 36 -13.42 -4.91 3.33
C VAL A 36 -13.02 -3.44 3.52
N PHE A 37 -12.44 -3.10 4.69
CA PHE A 37 -12.29 -1.69 5.11
C PHE A 37 -11.01 -1.01 4.67
N THR A 38 -10.02 -1.75 4.17
CA THR A 38 -8.80 -1.19 3.60
C THR A 38 -8.83 -1.19 2.07
N HIS A 39 -7.84 -0.56 1.45
CA HIS A 39 -7.84 -0.35 0.00
C HIS A 39 -6.43 -0.16 -0.54
N ILE A 40 -6.28 -0.54 -1.80
CA ILE A 40 -5.08 -0.30 -2.59
C ILE A 40 -5.54 0.32 -3.91
N SER A 41 -4.90 1.38 -4.36
CA SER A 41 -5.19 1.96 -5.66
C SER A 41 -3.95 2.06 -6.54
N ALA A 42 -4.15 1.99 -7.84
CA ALA A 42 -3.09 2.15 -8.81
C ALA A 42 -3.52 3.06 -9.96
N ARG A 43 -2.64 3.97 -10.36
CA ARG A 43 -2.87 4.89 -11.48
C ARG A 43 -2.75 4.14 -12.80
N ILE A 44 -3.76 4.23 -13.65
CA ILE A 44 -3.71 3.70 -15.01
C ILE A 44 -2.80 4.60 -15.85
N PRO A 45 -1.87 4.03 -16.63
CA PRO A 45 -1.07 4.81 -17.56
C PRO A 45 -1.94 5.54 -18.60
N GLY A 46 -1.70 6.83 -18.78
CA GLY A 46 -2.44 7.67 -19.73
C GLY A 46 -2.71 9.07 -19.18
N PRO A 47 -3.18 9.98 -20.03
CA PRO A 47 -3.42 11.37 -19.67
C PRO A 47 -4.72 11.60 -18.87
N GLU A 48 -5.62 10.60 -18.78
CA GLU A 48 -6.96 10.76 -18.22
C GLU A 48 -6.97 10.77 -16.68
N HIS A 49 -5.85 10.45 -16.04
CA HIS A 49 -5.74 10.34 -14.58
C HIS A 49 -6.81 9.43 -13.95
N HIS A 50 -7.00 8.25 -14.55
CA HIS A 50 -7.88 7.22 -14.00
C HIS A 50 -7.12 6.28 -13.06
N PHE A 51 -7.85 5.64 -12.14
CA PHE A 51 -7.31 4.74 -11.12
C PHE A 51 -8.11 3.45 -11.07
N LEU A 52 -7.42 2.39 -10.63
CA LEU A 52 -8.04 1.13 -10.24
C LEU A 52 -8.10 1.06 -8.71
N ILE A 53 -9.22 0.56 -8.18
CA ILE A 53 -9.44 0.32 -6.75
C ILE A 53 -10.28 -0.95 -6.58
N ASN A 54 -10.29 -1.53 -5.37
CA ASN A 54 -11.10 -2.71 -5.07
C ASN A 54 -12.61 -2.42 -5.15
N PRO A 55 -13.39 -3.44 -5.54
CA PRO A 55 -14.84 -3.44 -5.33
C PRO A 55 -15.13 -3.41 -3.82
N TYR A 56 -15.86 -2.39 -3.37
CA TYR A 56 -16.22 -2.30 -1.96
C TYR A 56 -17.24 -3.38 -1.60
N GLY A 57 -16.91 -4.20 -0.61
CA GLY A 57 -17.69 -5.34 -0.18
C GLY A 57 -17.17 -6.70 -0.66
N MET A 58 -16.14 -6.75 -1.53
CA MET A 58 -15.41 -7.99 -1.81
C MET A 58 -14.23 -8.16 -0.85
N MET A 59 -14.04 -9.40 -0.38
CA MET A 59 -12.86 -9.75 0.39
C MET A 59 -11.62 -9.72 -0.50
N PHE A 60 -10.46 -9.39 0.07
CA PHE A 60 -9.23 -9.23 -0.71
C PHE A 60 -8.79 -10.51 -1.43
N GLU A 61 -9.02 -11.69 -0.85
CA GLU A 61 -8.75 -12.98 -1.48
C GLU A 61 -9.64 -13.31 -2.68
N GLU A 62 -10.75 -12.59 -2.88
CA GLU A 62 -11.68 -12.81 -3.99
C GLU A 62 -11.38 -11.91 -5.19
N ILE A 63 -10.58 -10.85 -5.02
CA ILE A 63 -10.36 -9.83 -6.04
C ILE A 63 -9.64 -10.42 -7.26
N THR A 64 -10.16 -10.11 -8.44
CA THR A 64 -9.59 -10.49 -9.75
C THR A 64 -9.29 -9.23 -10.57
N ALA A 65 -8.48 -9.38 -11.63
CA ALA A 65 -8.16 -8.28 -12.54
C ALA A 65 -9.42 -7.64 -13.14
N SER A 66 -10.43 -8.45 -13.48
CA SER A 66 -11.70 -7.98 -14.05
C SER A 66 -12.65 -7.38 -13.00
N SER A 67 -12.52 -7.73 -11.72
CA SER A 67 -13.39 -7.18 -10.67
C SER A 67 -13.03 -5.75 -10.25
N LEU A 68 -11.78 -5.32 -10.47
CA LEU A 68 -11.30 -3.99 -10.10
C LEU A 68 -12.11 -2.87 -10.76
N VAL A 69 -12.47 -1.87 -9.96
CA VAL A 69 -13.27 -0.73 -10.39
C VAL A 69 -12.37 0.38 -10.92
N LYS A 70 -12.69 0.92 -12.10
CA LYS A 70 -12.00 2.08 -12.69
C LYS A 70 -12.73 3.35 -12.31
N ILE A 71 -12.00 4.32 -11.73
CA ILE A 71 -12.53 5.60 -11.25
C ILE A 71 -11.70 6.78 -11.76
N ASP A 72 -12.32 7.97 -11.77
CA ASP A 72 -11.65 9.26 -12.00
C ASP A 72 -11.11 9.86 -10.68
N LEU A 73 -10.48 11.04 -10.76
CA LEU A 73 -9.98 11.80 -9.61
C LEU A 73 -11.06 12.24 -8.61
N ASN A 74 -12.33 12.24 -9.02
CA ASN A 74 -13.46 12.61 -8.17
C ASN A 74 -14.17 11.38 -7.56
N GLY A 75 -13.66 10.17 -7.83
CA GLY A 75 -14.25 8.91 -7.35
C GLY A 75 -15.42 8.40 -8.18
N ASN A 76 -15.73 9.04 -9.31
CA ASN A 76 -16.78 8.57 -10.19
C ASN A 76 -16.30 7.34 -10.97
N LYS A 77 -17.16 6.34 -11.10
CA LYS A 77 -16.88 5.21 -11.97
C LYS A 77 -16.84 5.66 -13.44
N VAL A 78 -15.77 5.30 -14.14
CA VAL A 78 -15.58 5.61 -15.57
C VAL A 78 -15.76 4.39 -16.47
N SER A 79 -16.07 3.24 -15.89
CA SER A 79 -16.50 2.03 -16.60
C SER A 79 -17.63 1.35 -15.83
N ASP A 80 -18.43 0.55 -16.55
CA ASP A 80 -19.48 -0.23 -15.91
C ASP A 80 -18.89 -1.21 -14.89
N SER A 81 -19.39 -1.13 -13.67
CA SER A 81 -19.07 -2.06 -12.59
C SER A 81 -20.30 -2.19 -11.69
N PRO A 82 -20.71 -3.41 -11.33
CA PRO A 82 -21.80 -3.64 -10.39
C PRO A 82 -21.43 -3.26 -8.96
N TYR A 83 -20.14 -3.07 -8.68
CA TYR A 83 -19.63 -2.84 -7.33
C TYR A 83 -19.60 -1.36 -6.96
N PRO A 84 -19.89 -1.01 -5.70
CA PRO A 84 -19.65 0.32 -5.16
C PRO A 84 -18.15 0.58 -4.94
N VAL A 85 -17.80 1.84 -4.73
CA VAL A 85 -16.47 2.31 -4.32
C VAL A 85 -16.55 2.77 -2.86
N ASN A 86 -15.50 2.52 -2.07
CA ASN A 86 -15.41 3.01 -0.69
C ASN A 86 -15.12 4.52 -0.69
N PRO A 87 -16.04 5.38 -0.20
CA PRO A 87 -15.82 6.83 -0.20
C PRO A 87 -14.63 7.27 0.67
N ALA A 88 -14.45 6.65 1.85
CA ALA A 88 -13.35 6.98 2.76
C ALA A 88 -11.98 6.64 2.15
N GLY A 89 -11.88 5.48 1.48
CA GLY A 89 -10.65 5.07 0.78
C GLY A 89 -10.26 6.04 -0.32
N PHE A 90 -11.23 6.61 -1.00
CA PHE A 90 -10.96 7.54 -2.08
C PHE A 90 -10.42 8.88 -1.58
N THR A 91 -10.85 9.40 -0.42
CA THR A 91 -10.38 10.68 0.13
C THR A 91 -8.86 10.68 0.33
N ILE A 92 -8.32 9.67 1.00
CA ILE A 92 -6.87 9.55 1.25
C ILE A 92 -6.10 9.33 -0.06
N HIS A 93 -6.53 8.35 -0.87
CA HIS A 93 -5.79 7.94 -2.07
C HIS A 93 -5.81 9.01 -3.15
N SER A 94 -6.95 9.70 -3.35
CA SER A 94 -7.01 10.81 -4.31
C SER A 94 -6.08 11.95 -3.94
N ALA A 95 -5.97 12.29 -2.64
CA ALA A 95 -5.06 13.33 -2.18
C ALA A 95 -3.60 12.99 -2.52
N VAL A 96 -3.17 11.75 -2.26
CA VAL A 96 -1.81 11.29 -2.58
C VAL A 96 -1.57 11.29 -4.08
N HIS A 97 -2.47 10.70 -4.87
CA HIS A 97 -2.33 10.62 -6.32
C HIS A 97 -2.35 11.99 -7.01
N GLN A 98 -3.10 12.97 -6.48
CA GLN A 98 -3.11 14.34 -7.02
C GLN A 98 -1.81 15.08 -6.73
N ALA A 99 -1.23 14.87 -5.54
CA ALA A 99 -0.06 15.60 -5.09
C ALA A 99 1.26 15.00 -5.59
N ARG A 100 1.30 13.69 -5.91
CA ARG A 100 2.52 12.95 -6.22
C ARG A 100 2.35 12.10 -7.48
N GLU A 101 2.95 12.55 -8.57
CA GLU A 101 2.95 11.79 -9.82
C GLU A 101 3.76 10.48 -9.74
N ASP A 102 4.78 10.42 -8.90
CA ASP A 102 5.59 9.22 -8.66
C ASP A 102 4.86 8.16 -7.83
N ALA A 103 3.83 8.52 -7.07
CA ALA A 103 2.97 7.60 -6.34
C ALA A 103 1.98 6.92 -7.29
N GLN A 104 2.48 5.98 -8.11
CA GLN A 104 1.66 5.25 -9.08
C GLN A 104 0.78 4.19 -8.41
N CYS A 105 1.19 3.68 -7.24
CA CYS A 105 0.40 2.78 -6.40
C CYS A 105 0.41 3.28 -4.96
N VAL A 106 -0.77 3.32 -4.34
CA VAL A 106 -0.96 3.66 -2.91
C VAL A 106 -1.59 2.47 -2.22
N MET A 107 -0.97 2.01 -1.14
CA MET A 107 -1.44 0.87 -0.35
C MET A 107 -1.67 1.29 1.10
N HIS A 108 -2.86 1.01 1.61
CA HIS A 108 -3.23 1.29 3.00
C HIS A 108 -3.76 0.01 3.66
N THR A 109 -3.28 -0.28 4.87
CA THR A 109 -3.65 -1.47 5.64
C THR A 109 -3.91 -1.13 7.10
N HIS A 110 -4.81 -1.91 7.73
CA HIS A 110 -5.08 -1.89 9.18
C HIS A 110 -4.45 -3.11 9.87
N SER A 111 -3.26 -3.53 9.46
CA SER A 111 -2.57 -4.64 10.10
C SER A 111 -2.44 -4.43 11.61
N LEU A 112 -2.66 -5.47 12.40
CA LEU A 112 -2.74 -5.34 13.87
C LEU A 112 -1.45 -4.80 14.49
N ASN A 113 -0.28 -5.21 13.97
CA ASN A 113 0.99 -4.68 14.46
C ASN A 113 1.19 -3.21 14.02
N GLY A 114 0.78 -2.87 12.79
CA GLY A 114 0.81 -1.51 12.27
C GLY A 114 -0.05 -0.57 13.12
N VAL A 115 -1.30 -0.96 13.38
CA VAL A 115 -2.22 -0.19 14.25
C VAL A 115 -1.64 -0.06 15.68
N ALA A 116 -1.12 -1.17 16.25
CA ALA A 116 -0.55 -1.15 17.60
C ALA A 116 0.64 -0.17 17.74
N ILE A 117 1.52 -0.12 16.73
CA ILE A 117 2.64 0.84 16.73
C ILE A 117 2.16 2.26 16.41
N SER A 118 1.17 2.43 15.54
CA SER A 118 0.63 3.76 15.22
C SER A 118 0.03 4.48 16.45
N ALA A 119 -0.41 3.72 17.44
CA ALA A 119 -0.93 4.23 18.70
C ALA A 119 0.18 4.56 19.76
N GLN A 120 1.43 4.24 19.47
CA GLN A 120 2.55 4.54 20.38
C GLN A 120 3.11 5.94 20.11
N ARG A 121 3.36 6.71 21.17
CA ARG A 121 3.89 8.08 21.08
C ARG A 121 5.18 8.15 20.25
N ASP A 122 6.11 7.24 20.50
CA ASP A 122 7.42 7.25 19.86
C ASP A 122 7.40 6.72 18.41
N GLY A 123 6.30 6.06 18.01
CA GLY A 123 6.18 5.47 16.67
C GLY A 123 7.21 4.37 16.41
N ILE A 124 7.86 4.39 15.25
CA ILE A 124 8.90 3.42 14.88
C ILE A 124 10.19 3.71 15.61
N LEU A 125 10.71 2.69 16.29
CA LEU A 125 12.01 2.71 16.98
C LEU A 125 13.09 2.04 16.10
N PRO A 126 14.36 2.49 16.18
CA PRO A 126 15.47 1.92 15.39
C PRO A 126 15.95 0.58 15.98
N LEU A 127 15.11 -0.46 15.96
CA LEU A 127 15.38 -1.74 16.61
C LEU A 127 15.74 -2.88 15.65
N SER A 128 15.69 -2.64 14.35
CA SER A 128 15.98 -3.68 13.35
C SER A 128 16.48 -3.09 12.05
N GLN A 129 17.11 -3.90 11.19
CA GLN A 129 17.50 -3.49 9.84
C GLN A 129 16.27 -2.99 9.04
N GLN A 130 15.11 -3.64 9.18
CA GLN A 130 13.87 -3.20 8.55
C GLN A 130 13.47 -1.81 9.01
N ALA A 131 13.60 -1.51 10.31
CA ALA A 131 13.30 -0.20 10.87
C ALA A 131 14.17 0.90 10.26
N THR A 132 15.43 0.65 9.92
CA THR A 132 16.28 1.67 9.29
C THR A 132 15.79 2.06 7.89
N LEU A 133 15.26 1.10 7.12
CA LEU A 133 14.66 1.36 5.81
C LEU A 133 13.38 2.22 5.92
N VAL A 134 12.56 1.93 6.92
CA VAL A 134 11.33 2.69 7.17
C VAL A 134 11.67 4.11 7.64
N LEU A 135 12.51 4.24 8.68
CA LEU A 135 12.89 5.53 9.27
C LEU A 135 13.54 6.48 8.26
N ALA A 136 14.25 5.95 7.27
CA ALA A 136 14.87 6.75 6.23
C ALA A 136 13.86 7.50 5.31
N SER A 137 12.56 7.15 5.36
CA SER A 137 11.52 7.72 4.48
C SER A 137 10.13 7.66 5.11
N LEU A 138 10.02 8.02 6.39
CA LEU A 138 8.80 7.90 7.18
C LEU A 138 8.22 9.28 7.55
N GLY A 139 6.94 9.49 7.21
CA GLY A 139 6.11 10.56 7.73
C GLY A 139 5.12 10.04 8.77
N TYR A 140 4.52 10.97 9.51
CA TYR A 140 3.43 10.69 10.47
C TYR A 140 2.28 11.64 10.21
N HIS A 141 1.06 11.12 10.25
CA HIS A 141 -0.16 11.92 10.15
C HIS A 141 -1.05 11.63 11.35
N ASP A 142 -1.49 12.69 12.05
CA ASP A 142 -2.33 12.57 13.22
C ASP A 142 -3.74 12.12 12.85
N TYR A 143 -4.42 11.42 13.77
CA TYR A 143 -5.76 10.91 13.54
C TYR A 143 -6.80 12.04 13.58
N GLU A 144 -7.49 12.26 12.47
CA GLU A 144 -8.53 13.27 12.33
C GLU A 144 -9.96 12.68 12.22
N GLY A 145 -10.13 11.41 12.55
CA GLY A 145 -11.39 10.67 12.44
C GLY A 145 -11.45 9.76 11.21
N ILE A 146 -12.67 9.34 10.85
CA ILE A 146 -12.87 8.58 9.61
C ILE A 146 -12.64 9.53 8.43
N ALA A 147 -11.79 9.14 7.46
CA ALA A 147 -11.30 9.96 6.36
C ALA A 147 -12.41 10.33 5.34
N LEU A 148 -13.33 11.18 5.77
CA LEU A 148 -14.41 11.75 4.95
C LEU A 148 -14.28 13.27 4.79
N ASN A 149 -13.32 13.89 5.49
CA ASN A 149 -13.12 15.32 5.49
C ASN A 149 -12.12 15.76 4.42
N GLU A 150 -12.60 16.50 3.42
CA GLU A 150 -11.75 17.06 2.36
C GLU A 150 -10.66 18.03 2.90
N GLU A 151 -10.90 18.68 4.04
CA GLU A 151 -9.93 19.58 4.66
C GLU A 151 -8.70 18.85 5.24
N GLU A 152 -8.77 17.53 5.45
CA GLU A 152 -7.65 16.70 5.88
C GLU A 152 -6.60 16.53 4.77
N LYS A 153 -7.01 16.47 3.51
CA LYS A 153 -6.15 16.18 2.35
C LYS A 153 -4.84 16.99 2.30
N PRO A 154 -4.84 18.33 2.43
CA PRO A 154 -3.60 19.11 2.40
C PRO A 154 -2.62 18.76 3.52
N ARG A 155 -3.11 18.42 4.72
CA ARG A 155 -2.27 18.03 5.87
C ARG A 155 -1.68 16.65 5.68
N LEU A 156 -2.48 15.69 5.20
CA LEU A 156 -2.03 14.35 4.87
C LEU A 156 -0.91 14.39 3.81
N VAL A 157 -1.10 15.16 2.75
CA VAL A 157 -0.10 15.36 1.69
C VAL A 157 1.18 15.99 2.25
N ALA A 158 1.05 17.03 3.09
CA ALA A 158 2.20 17.68 3.73
C ALA A 158 2.96 16.72 4.66
N ASN A 159 2.26 15.87 5.39
CA ASN A 159 2.86 14.87 6.28
C ASN A 159 3.51 13.70 5.52
N LEU A 160 2.94 13.29 4.39
CA LEU A 160 3.58 12.31 3.51
C LEU A 160 4.84 12.90 2.84
N ALA A 161 4.77 14.14 2.38
CA ALA A 161 5.83 14.81 1.62
C ALA A 161 6.38 13.91 0.50
N ASP A 162 7.70 13.71 0.42
CA ASP A 162 8.39 12.82 -0.52
C ASP A 162 8.66 11.42 0.06
N ASN A 163 8.10 11.11 1.24
CA ASN A 163 8.31 9.83 1.90
C ASN A 163 7.59 8.68 1.20
N THR A 164 8.15 7.47 1.37
CA THR A 164 7.56 6.21 0.91
C THR A 164 6.56 5.65 1.91
N PHE A 165 6.78 5.90 3.20
CA PHE A 165 6.01 5.38 4.32
C PHE A 165 5.29 6.52 5.04
N LEU A 166 4.00 6.32 5.35
CA LEU A 166 3.24 7.22 6.20
C LEU A 166 2.56 6.40 7.29
N MET A 167 2.86 6.72 8.54
CA MET A 167 2.13 6.15 9.67
C MET A 167 0.93 7.04 9.99
N LEU A 168 -0.26 6.49 9.80
CA LEU A 168 -1.50 7.14 10.22
C LEU A 168 -1.72 6.83 11.70
N ARG A 169 -1.56 7.82 12.57
CA ARG A 169 -1.66 7.68 14.04
C ARG A 169 -3.01 7.08 14.44
N ASN A 170 -2.99 6.06 15.30
CA ASN A 170 -4.18 5.35 15.79
C ASN A 170 -5.06 4.72 14.68
N HIS A 171 -4.52 4.54 13.48
CA HIS A 171 -5.30 4.11 12.32
C HIS A 171 -4.63 2.95 11.57
N GLY A 172 -3.42 3.14 11.04
CA GLY A 172 -2.76 2.10 10.26
C GLY A 172 -1.55 2.59 9.48
N LEU A 173 -1.21 1.84 8.45
CA LEU A 173 -0.03 2.06 7.62
C LEU A 173 -0.44 2.46 6.19
N LEU A 174 0.33 3.37 5.60
CA LEU A 174 0.21 3.72 4.19
C LEU A 174 1.59 3.68 3.54
N THR A 175 1.67 3.12 2.33
CA THR A 175 2.87 3.14 1.50
C THR A 175 2.56 3.60 0.09
N VAL A 176 3.56 4.21 -0.56
CA VAL A 176 3.51 4.58 -1.97
C VAL A 176 4.60 3.87 -2.74
N GLY A 177 4.35 3.57 -4.01
CA GLY A 177 5.32 2.93 -4.91
C GLY A 177 5.10 3.31 -6.36
N ALA A 178 6.13 3.08 -7.19
CA ALA A 178 6.06 3.29 -8.63
C ALA A 178 5.18 2.24 -9.36
N ASN A 179 4.79 1.18 -8.65
CA ASN A 179 3.94 0.09 -9.13
C ASN A 179 3.44 -0.74 -7.93
N PRO A 180 2.50 -1.70 -8.12
CA PRO A 180 2.01 -2.56 -7.04
C PRO A 180 3.11 -3.36 -6.33
N ALA A 181 4.14 -3.82 -7.05
CA ALA A 181 5.24 -4.59 -6.46
C ALA A 181 6.07 -3.77 -5.47
N ASP A 182 6.36 -2.51 -5.81
CA ASP A 182 7.13 -1.59 -4.95
C ASP A 182 6.33 -1.18 -3.71
N ALA A 183 5.03 -0.84 -3.91
CA ALA A 183 4.15 -0.51 -2.80
C ALA A 183 3.99 -1.70 -1.82
N PHE A 184 3.86 -2.92 -2.37
CA PHE A 184 3.76 -4.15 -1.56
C PHE A 184 5.06 -4.45 -0.80
N LEU A 185 6.24 -4.35 -1.44
CA LEU A 185 7.51 -4.56 -0.73
C LEU A 185 7.68 -3.55 0.41
N SER A 186 7.33 -2.29 0.16
CA SER A 186 7.35 -1.24 1.18
C SER A 186 6.43 -1.59 2.34
N MET A 187 5.20 -2.03 2.07
CA MET A 187 4.26 -2.47 3.11
C MET A 187 4.78 -3.67 3.88
N TYR A 188 5.40 -4.65 3.20
CA TYR A 188 6.02 -5.81 3.84
C TYR A 188 7.10 -5.40 4.83
N ILE A 189 7.97 -4.48 4.44
CA ILE A 189 9.06 -3.96 5.31
C ILE A 189 8.46 -3.18 6.49
N PHE A 190 7.43 -2.37 6.24
CA PHE A 190 6.78 -1.57 7.28
C PHE A 190 6.10 -2.44 8.33
N GLU A 191 5.30 -3.42 7.89
CA GLU A 191 4.63 -4.37 8.78
C GLU A 191 5.63 -5.25 9.55
N ALA A 192 6.67 -5.74 8.88
CA ALA A 192 7.74 -6.49 9.54
C ALA A 192 8.42 -5.66 10.63
N THR A 193 8.65 -4.37 10.38
CA THR A 193 9.19 -3.43 11.38
C THR A 193 8.27 -3.33 12.58
N CYS A 194 6.97 -3.11 12.36
CA CYS A 194 5.97 -3.02 13.43
C CYS A 194 5.89 -4.33 14.23
N MET A 195 5.84 -5.47 13.56
CA MET A 195 5.81 -6.80 14.20
C MET A 195 7.05 -7.05 15.06
N ILE A 196 8.25 -6.71 14.57
CA ILE A 196 9.50 -6.86 15.33
C ILE A 196 9.46 -5.98 16.58
N GLN A 197 9.04 -4.72 16.44
CA GLN A 197 8.95 -3.78 17.57
C GLN A 197 7.95 -4.27 18.63
N VAL A 198 6.75 -4.70 18.24
CA VAL A 198 5.76 -5.27 19.16
C VAL A 198 6.34 -6.44 19.95
N LYS A 199 7.04 -7.36 19.27
CA LYS A 199 7.66 -8.52 19.91
C LYS A 199 8.84 -8.14 20.83
N ALA A 200 9.67 -7.19 20.43
CA ALA A 200 10.80 -6.71 21.22
C ALA A 200 10.34 -6.03 22.53
N LEU A 201 9.28 -5.22 22.44
CA LEU A 201 8.72 -4.51 23.59
C LEU A 201 7.98 -5.44 24.57
N ALA A 202 7.40 -6.54 24.09
CA ALA A 202 6.63 -7.48 24.92
C ALA A 202 7.50 -8.17 26.01
N GLY A 203 8.81 -8.30 25.80
CA GLY A 203 9.72 -9.01 26.71
C GLY A 203 10.19 -8.22 27.93
N ASN A 204 9.86 -6.93 28.04
CA ASN A 204 10.36 -6.00 29.08
C ASN A 204 11.88 -6.14 29.33
N ARG A 205 12.65 -6.30 28.25
CA ARG A 205 14.11 -6.37 28.27
C ARG A 205 14.71 -5.04 27.84
N GLU A 206 15.94 -4.77 28.26
CA GLU A 206 16.70 -3.65 27.73
C GLU A 206 16.92 -3.83 26.22
N LEU A 207 16.67 -2.76 25.48
CA LEU A 207 16.75 -2.74 24.01
C LEU A 207 18.08 -2.11 23.58
N ILE A 208 18.61 -2.59 22.48
CA ILE A 208 19.82 -2.04 21.84
C ILE A 208 19.35 -1.27 20.58
N PRO A 209 19.22 0.07 20.64
CA PRO A 209 18.87 0.86 19.49
C PRO A 209 20.01 0.92 18.48
N ILE A 210 19.65 1.00 17.19
CA ILE A 210 20.60 1.23 16.10
C ILE A 210 21.03 2.69 16.13
N ASP A 211 22.33 2.95 15.91
CA ASP A 211 22.88 4.29 15.81
C ASP A 211 22.18 5.07 14.68
N PRO A 212 21.64 6.28 14.95
CA PRO A 212 20.98 7.12 13.93
C PRO A 212 21.85 7.37 12.70
N ALA A 213 23.17 7.47 12.83
CA ALA A 213 24.08 7.68 11.70
C ALA A 213 24.04 6.53 10.66
N ILE A 214 23.60 5.33 11.06
CA ILE A 214 23.44 4.19 10.14
C ILE A 214 22.21 4.39 9.24
N VAL A 215 21.18 5.08 9.71
CA VAL A 215 19.93 5.30 8.96
C VAL A 215 20.17 6.17 7.73
N ASP A 216 21.07 7.14 7.80
CA ASP A 216 21.31 8.12 6.74
C ASP A 216 21.80 7.50 5.41
N GLY A 217 22.53 6.40 5.46
CA GLY A 217 23.08 5.71 4.27
C GLY A 217 22.21 4.57 3.72
N VAL A 218 21.11 4.25 4.37
CA VAL A 218 20.33 3.04 4.10
C VAL A 218 19.66 3.05 2.72
N LYS A 219 19.16 4.19 2.25
CA LYS A 219 18.51 4.29 0.92
C LYS A 219 19.44 3.89 -0.22
N GLU A 220 20.68 4.37 -0.19
CA GLU A 220 21.67 4.03 -1.23
C GLU A 220 22.11 2.56 -1.12
N ALA A 221 22.29 2.05 0.10
CA ALA A 221 22.58 0.63 0.32
C ALA A 221 21.47 -0.28 -0.21
N ALA A 222 20.20 0.09 -0.01
CA ALA A 222 19.05 -0.66 -0.52
C ALA A 222 19.01 -0.71 -2.06
N LYS A 223 19.33 0.40 -2.74
CA LYS A 223 19.45 0.42 -4.21
C LYS A 223 20.53 -0.55 -4.71
N ILE A 224 21.68 -0.57 -4.07
CA ILE A 224 22.79 -1.47 -4.42
C ILE A 224 22.37 -2.93 -4.25
N VAL A 225 21.81 -3.29 -3.10
CA VAL A 225 21.42 -4.67 -2.78
C VAL A 225 20.31 -5.19 -3.69
N THR A 226 19.35 -4.34 -4.05
CA THR A 226 18.24 -4.73 -4.95
C THR A 226 18.59 -4.58 -6.43
N GLY A 227 19.76 -4.06 -6.77
CA GLY A 227 20.12 -3.71 -8.15
C GLY A 227 19.16 -2.70 -8.78
N GLY A 228 18.50 -1.88 -7.97
CA GLY A 228 17.48 -0.92 -8.42
C GLY A 228 16.11 -1.54 -8.72
N LEU A 229 15.93 -2.86 -8.56
CA LEU A 229 14.67 -3.55 -8.88
C LEU A 229 13.61 -3.41 -7.77
N PHE A 230 14.00 -3.06 -6.55
CA PHE A 230 13.11 -2.92 -5.38
C PHE A 230 12.09 -4.07 -5.27
N GLY A 231 10.79 -3.76 -5.34
CA GLY A 231 9.71 -4.75 -5.30
C GLY A 231 9.77 -5.76 -6.44
N GLY A 232 10.21 -5.35 -7.62
CA GLY A 232 10.38 -6.21 -8.78
C GLY A 232 11.31 -7.40 -8.56
N LEU A 233 12.25 -7.33 -7.59
CA LEU A 233 13.10 -8.46 -7.24
C LEU A 233 12.31 -9.61 -6.57
N ALA A 234 11.39 -9.28 -5.66
CA ALA A 234 10.59 -10.26 -4.94
C ALA A 234 9.31 -10.67 -5.68
N TRP A 235 8.77 -9.80 -6.53
CA TRP A 235 7.46 -9.92 -7.15
C TRP A 235 7.24 -11.25 -7.88
N PRO A 236 8.13 -11.72 -8.78
CA PRO A 236 7.93 -13.01 -9.45
C PRO A 236 7.85 -14.19 -8.47
N GLY A 237 8.56 -14.14 -7.36
CA GLY A 237 8.49 -15.14 -6.29
C GLY A 237 7.16 -15.11 -5.55
N LEU A 238 6.63 -13.91 -5.28
CA LEU A 238 5.33 -13.70 -4.65
C LEU A 238 4.19 -14.19 -5.55
N LEU A 239 4.23 -13.89 -6.86
CA LEU A 239 3.24 -14.40 -7.81
C LEU A 239 3.23 -15.93 -7.86
N ARG A 240 4.40 -16.58 -7.95
CA ARG A 240 4.48 -18.05 -7.89
C ARG A 240 3.96 -18.63 -6.57
N LYS A 241 4.10 -17.90 -5.43
CA LYS A 241 3.50 -18.30 -4.16
C LYS A 241 1.98 -18.18 -4.24
N LEU A 242 1.47 -17.08 -4.79
CA LEU A 242 0.05 -16.83 -4.97
C LEU A 242 -0.59 -17.86 -5.90
N ASP A 243 0.04 -18.19 -7.03
CA ASP A 243 -0.41 -19.23 -7.96
C ASP A 243 -0.63 -20.60 -7.32
N ARG A 244 0.15 -20.91 -6.27
CA ARG A 244 0.01 -22.18 -5.52
C ARG A 244 -1.03 -22.13 -4.42
N GLN A 245 -1.32 -20.97 -3.84
CA GLN A 245 -2.12 -20.85 -2.62
C GLN A 245 -3.49 -20.21 -2.85
N ASN A 246 -3.57 -19.23 -3.73
CA ASN A 246 -4.80 -18.54 -4.10
C ASN A 246 -4.74 -18.06 -5.57
N PRO A 247 -4.84 -18.97 -6.56
CA PRO A 247 -4.82 -18.63 -7.99
C PRO A 247 -6.08 -17.86 -8.43
N GLY A 248 -6.12 -17.39 -9.68
CA GLY A 248 -7.29 -16.75 -10.28
C GLY A 248 -7.30 -15.22 -10.20
N TYR A 249 -6.28 -14.59 -9.64
CA TYR A 249 -6.17 -13.11 -9.60
C TYR A 249 -6.09 -12.48 -11.00
N ALA A 250 -5.63 -13.21 -12.01
CA ALA A 250 -5.47 -12.74 -13.39
C ALA A 250 -6.73 -12.89 -14.27
N GLU A 251 -7.87 -13.30 -13.69
CA GLU A 251 -9.14 -13.48 -14.39
C GLU A 251 -9.92 -12.16 -14.58
#